data_8fda870988e13a3b7d91ea68ea46a0ad
#
_entry.id   8fda870988e13a3b7d91ea68ea46a0ad
#
_cell.length_a   1.000
_cell.length_b   1.000
_cell.length_c   1.000
_cell.angle_alpha   90.00
_cell.angle_beta   90.00
_cell.angle_gamma   90.00
#
_symmetry.space_group_name_H-M   'P 1'
#
loop_
_entity.id
_entity.type
_entity.pdbx_description
1 polymer ?
#
loop_
_entity_poly.entity_id
_entity_poly.type
_entity_poly.pdbx_seq_one_letter_code
_entity_poly.pdbx_strand_id
1 'polypeptide(L)'
;MLKGLVFLVVGVVAVALAAGTASAETRIKCASTTSTQNAGLFDYLLPLFAKKTGIKVDVVAVGTGAAIEIGKRGDADVVLVHAKNQELKAVEEGFFVNRHDVMYNDFVIIGPPDDPAKIKGLKSTLEAFKKIAGSSAPFVSRGDKSGTHSKELAIWKQAGLDPKGQKWYMEVGQGMEKTQRIANEKRAYTLTDRGTWLATKDKDKLEMVVVLEGDPVLFNQYGVMAVNPDKHKNVKNQEAMAFINWLISPEGQEAVGSFKDKHGNKLFIPNAAK
;
A
#
# COMPACT_ATOMS: atom_id res chain seq x y z
N MET A 1 3.03 -1.54 -95.75
CA MET A 1 3.34 -2.43 -94.70
C MET A 1 3.85 -1.60 -93.50
N LEU A 2 2.97 -1.28 -92.53
CA LEU A 2 3.34 -0.48 -91.36
C LEU A 2 3.28 -1.46 -90.13
N LYS A 3 4.45 -1.70 -89.51
CA LYS A 3 4.54 -2.49 -88.27
C LYS A 3 4.33 -1.53 -87.10
N GLY A 4 3.20 -1.74 -86.42
CA GLY A 4 2.91 -1.05 -85.14
C GLY A 4 3.67 -1.66 -83.99
N LEU A 5 4.41 -0.83 -83.26
CA LEU A 5 5.14 -1.20 -82.05
C LEU A 5 4.28 -0.86 -80.84
N VAL A 6 3.78 -1.86 -80.14
CA VAL A 6 3.01 -1.71 -78.89
C VAL A 6 3.99 -1.62 -77.71
N PHE A 7 4.07 -0.45 -77.09
CA PHE A 7 4.80 -0.30 -75.81
C PHE A 7 3.89 -0.70 -74.64
N LEU A 8 4.30 -1.76 -73.93
CA LEU A 8 3.69 -2.22 -72.68
C LEU A 8 4.33 -1.45 -71.53
N VAL A 9 3.58 -0.51 -70.93
CA VAL A 9 4.03 0.20 -69.73
C VAL A 9 3.64 -0.64 -68.50
N VAL A 10 4.63 -1.28 -67.85
CA VAL A 10 4.48 -1.99 -66.61
C VAL A 10 4.60 -0.95 -65.48
N GLY A 11 3.47 -0.58 -64.90
CA GLY A 11 3.43 0.28 -63.72
C GLY A 11 3.80 -0.54 -62.46
N VAL A 12 4.96 -0.25 -61.87
CA VAL A 12 5.34 -0.81 -60.57
C VAL A 12 4.64 0.00 -59.49
N VAL A 13 3.61 -0.56 -58.88
CA VAL A 13 2.97 0.00 -57.69
C VAL A 13 3.82 -0.38 -56.46
N ALA A 14 4.62 0.55 -55.95
CA ALA A 14 5.33 0.41 -54.70
C ALA A 14 4.33 0.55 -53.54
N VAL A 15 3.92 -0.58 -52.94
CA VAL A 15 3.15 -0.59 -51.68
C VAL A 15 4.14 -0.33 -50.57
N ALA A 16 4.15 0.90 -50.05
CA ALA A 16 4.87 1.24 -48.83
C ALA A 16 4.16 0.58 -47.63
N LEU A 17 4.66 -0.55 -47.15
CA LEU A 17 4.31 -1.14 -45.87
C LEU A 17 4.84 -0.17 -44.80
N ALA A 18 3.95 0.64 -44.23
CA ALA A 18 4.21 1.34 -42.99
C ALA A 18 4.28 0.27 -41.87
N ALA A 19 5.48 -0.23 -41.63
CA ALA A 19 5.75 -1.04 -40.43
C ALA A 19 5.60 -0.11 -39.21
N GLY A 20 4.40 -0.06 -38.66
CA GLY A 20 4.18 0.51 -37.36
C GLY A 20 5.08 -0.21 -36.36
N THR A 21 6.16 0.43 -35.92
CA THR A 21 6.97 -0.08 -34.81
C THR A 21 6.06 -0.10 -33.60
N ALA A 22 5.55 -1.29 -33.26
CA ALA A 22 4.94 -1.51 -31.96
C ALA A 22 6.02 -1.19 -30.92
N SER A 23 5.97 0.01 -30.33
CA SER A 23 6.82 0.36 -29.20
C SER A 23 6.54 -0.67 -28.12
N ALA A 24 7.56 -1.41 -27.70
CA ALA A 24 7.43 -2.36 -26.61
C ALA A 24 6.88 -1.59 -25.39
N GLU A 25 5.81 -2.10 -24.81
CA GLU A 25 5.14 -1.49 -23.68
C GLU A 25 6.12 -1.35 -22.50
N THR A 26 6.36 -0.11 -22.07
CA THR A 26 7.28 0.15 -20.96
C THR A 26 6.60 -0.26 -19.64
N ARG A 27 7.25 -1.13 -18.88
CA ARG A 27 6.73 -1.65 -17.60
C ARG A 27 7.77 -1.53 -16.50
N ILE A 28 7.32 -1.16 -15.30
CA ILE A 28 8.12 -1.19 -14.06
C ILE A 28 7.46 -2.09 -13.03
N LYS A 29 8.25 -2.57 -12.06
CA LYS A 29 7.76 -3.32 -10.91
C LYS A 29 7.70 -2.44 -9.67
N CYS A 30 6.55 -2.44 -9.00
CA CYS A 30 6.34 -1.79 -7.71
C CYS A 30 6.15 -2.85 -6.62
N ALA A 31 7.09 -2.96 -5.69
CA ALA A 31 6.86 -3.76 -4.49
C ALA A 31 6.04 -2.95 -3.49
N SER A 32 4.95 -3.54 -3.00
CA SER A 32 4.02 -2.88 -2.09
C SER A 32 3.36 -3.87 -1.12
N THR A 33 2.32 -3.42 -0.42
CA THR A 33 1.67 -4.22 0.60
C THR A 33 0.34 -4.80 0.17
N THR A 34 0.01 -5.99 0.70
CA THR A 34 -1.30 -6.64 0.47
C THR A 34 -2.45 -5.76 0.96
N SER A 35 -2.28 -4.99 2.03
CA SER A 35 -3.31 -4.06 2.51
C SER A 35 -3.58 -2.93 1.52
N THR A 36 -2.53 -2.38 0.88
CA THR A 36 -2.68 -1.35 -0.16
C THR A 36 -3.39 -1.91 -1.41
N GLN A 37 -3.02 -3.13 -1.82
CA GLN A 37 -3.69 -3.82 -2.94
C GLN A 37 -5.16 -4.09 -2.62
N ASN A 38 -5.45 -4.64 -1.43
CA ASN A 38 -6.83 -4.97 -1.02
C ASN A 38 -7.72 -3.74 -0.86
N ALA A 39 -7.16 -2.58 -0.55
CA ALA A 39 -7.90 -1.32 -0.53
C ALA A 39 -8.39 -0.88 -1.92
N GLY A 40 -7.88 -1.47 -3.01
CA GLY A 40 -8.26 -1.14 -4.39
C GLY A 40 -7.55 0.10 -4.96
N LEU A 41 -6.60 0.67 -4.22
CA LEU A 41 -5.93 1.91 -4.61
C LEU A 41 -5.19 1.78 -5.95
N PHE A 42 -4.49 0.67 -6.16
CA PHE A 42 -3.72 0.44 -7.40
C PHE A 42 -4.62 0.30 -8.61
N ASP A 43 -5.77 -0.37 -8.49
CA ASP A 43 -6.73 -0.53 -9.59
C ASP A 43 -7.30 0.82 -10.06
N TYR A 44 -7.30 1.82 -9.18
CA TYR A 44 -7.71 3.17 -9.49
C TYR A 44 -6.55 4.05 -10.02
N LEU A 45 -5.40 4.08 -9.35
CA LEU A 45 -4.30 4.99 -9.67
C LEU A 45 -3.51 4.58 -10.92
N LEU A 46 -3.21 3.27 -11.08
CA LEU A 46 -2.29 2.83 -12.12
C LEU A 46 -2.81 3.04 -13.55
N PRO A 47 -4.12 2.89 -13.84
CA PRO A 47 -4.65 3.26 -15.16
C PRO A 47 -4.51 4.75 -15.49
N LEU A 48 -4.63 5.64 -14.49
CA LEU A 48 -4.45 7.09 -14.68
C LEU A 48 -2.99 7.40 -15.03
N PHE A 49 -2.04 6.82 -14.31
CA PHE A 49 -0.62 6.96 -14.59
C PHE A 49 -0.25 6.41 -15.97
N ALA A 50 -0.70 5.20 -16.31
CA ALA A 50 -0.43 4.57 -17.58
C ALA A 50 -1.00 5.37 -18.78
N LYS A 51 -2.21 5.92 -18.62
CA LYS A 51 -2.82 6.80 -19.64
C LYS A 51 -1.98 8.05 -19.91
N LYS A 52 -1.39 8.62 -18.85
CA LYS A 52 -0.59 9.84 -18.96
C LYS A 52 0.81 9.61 -19.55
N THR A 53 1.45 8.50 -19.19
CA THR A 53 2.89 8.29 -19.43
C THR A 53 3.20 7.17 -20.41
N GLY A 54 2.26 6.28 -20.70
CA GLY A 54 2.50 5.04 -21.44
C GLY A 54 3.24 3.97 -20.62
N ILE A 55 3.57 4.23 -19.36
CA ILE A 55 4.29 3.29 -18.48
C ILE A 55 3.29 2.48 -17.67
N LYS A 56 3.39 1.16 -17.69
CA LYS A 56 2.61 0.27 -16.83
C LYS A 56 3.39 -0.11 -15.57
N VAL A 57 2.67 -0.28 -14.48
CA VAL A 57 3.22 -0.67 -13.18
C VAL A 57 2.68 -2.02 -12.78
N ASP A 58 3.56 -3.00 -12.63
CA ASP A 58 3.25 -4.33 -12.12
C ASP A 58 3.46 -4.34 -10.61
N VAL A 59 2.40 -4.61 -9.85
CA VAL A 59 2.46 -4.60 -8.39
C VAL A 59 2.77 -5.99 -7.84
N VAL A 60 3.79 -6.06 -6.98
CA VAL A 60 4.09 -7.23 -6.14
C VAL A 60 3.64 -6.93 -4.73
N ALA A 61 2.45 -7.40 -4.35
CA ALA A 61 1.82 -7.13 -3.06
C ALA A 61 2.15 -8.22 -2.03
N VAL A 62 2.93 -7.85 -1.01
CA VAL A 62 3.42 -8.74 0.06
C VAL A 62 3.35 -8.02 1.42
N GLY A 63 3.95 -8.54 2.48
CA GLY A 63 4.14 -7.81 3.73
C GLY A 63 5.19 -6.70 3.59
N THR A 64 5.10 -5.62 4.39
CA THR A 64 5.99 -4.45 4.30
C THR A 64 7.48 -4.81 4.31
N GLY A 65 7.92 -5.64 5.26
CA GLY A 65 9.32 -6.08 5.33
C GLY A 65 9.76 -6.83 4.07
N ALA A 66 8.91 -7.72 3.55
CA ALA A 66 9.18 -8.46 2.31
C ALA A 66 9.24 -7.53 1.09
N ALA A 67 8.36 -6.51 1.01
CA ALA A 67 8.39 -5.52 -0.07
C ALA A 67 9.70 -4.71 -0.07
N ILE A 68 10.16 -4.28 1.11
CA ILE A 68 11.46 -3.60 1.26
C ILE A 68 12.61 -4.52 0.84
N GLU A 69 12.60 -5.78 1.24
CA GLU A 69 13.65 -6.75 0.87
C GLU A 69 13.65 -7.06 -0.64
N ILE A 70 12.49 -7.11 -1.31
CA ILE A 70 12.39 -7.20 -2.77
C ILE A 70 13.12 -6.02 -3.44
N GLY A 71 12.86 -4.80 -2.96
CA GLY A 71 13.55 -3.60 -3.45
C GLY A 71 15.07 -3.62 -3.16
N LYS A 72 15.48 -4.03 -1.95
CA LYS A 72 16.90 -4.14 -1.57
C LYS A 72 17.69 -5.10 -2.45
N ARG A 73 17.05 -6.12 -3.00
CA ARG A 73 17.69 -7.07 -3.95
C ARG A 73 17.68 -6.58 -5.41
N GLY A 74 17.00 -5.46 -5.71
CA GLY A 74 16.84 -4.97 -7.09
C GLY A 74 15.81 -5.77 -7.91
N ASP A 75 14.91 -6.51 -7.24
CA ASP A 75 13.84 -7.29 -7.88
C ASP A 75 12.59 -6.42 -8.21
N ALA A 76 12.60 -5.16 -7.78
CA ALA A 76 11.62 -4.13 -8.12
C ALA A 76 12.34 -2.82 -8.51
N ASP A 77 11.63 -1.91 -9.17
CA ASP A 77 12.14 -0.60 -9.58
C ASP A 77 11.76 0.49 -8.56
N VAL A 78 10.62 0.32 -7.90
CA VAL A 78 10.05 1.26 -6.93
C VAL A 78 9.41 0.48 -5.78
N VAL A 79 9.41 1.08 -4.59
CA VAL A 79 8.76 0.52 -3.39
C VAL A 79 7.77 1.56 -2.85
N LEU A 80 6.51 1.14 -2.61
CA LEU A 80 5.46 1.96 -2.00
C LEU A 80 4.89 1.21 -0.80
N VAL A 81 5.23 1.66 0.40
CA VAL A 81 4.89 0.99 1.66
C VAL A 81 4.51 2.00 2.75
N HIS A 82 4.21 1.54 3.96
CA HIS A 82 3.75 2.38 5.06
C HIS A 82 4.40 2.02 6.41
N ALA A 83 5.73 1.92 6.43
CA ALA A 83 6.52 1.70 7.65
C ALA A 83 7.71 2.66 7.69
N LYS A 84 7.43 3.95 7.90
CA LYS A 84 8.37 5.07 7.75
C LYS A 84 9.75 4.81 8.36
N ASN A 85 9.82 4.21 9.56
CA ASN A 85 11.10 3.92 10.21
C ASN A 85 11.92 2.87 9.44
N GLN A 86 11.27 1.84 8.87
CA GLN A 86 11.96 0.83 8.05
C GLN A 86 12.40 1.42 6.71
N GLU A 87 11.57 2.28 6.11
CA GLU A 87 11.87 2.99 4.86
C GLU A 87 13.11 3.89 5.04
N LEU A 88 13.11 4.74 6.08
CA LEU A 88 14.22 5.65 6.36
C LEU A 88 15.53 4.90 6.65
N LYS A 89 15.48 3.81 7.40
CA LYS A 89 16.62 2.96 7.63
C LYS A 89 17.20 2.38 6.33
N ALA A 90 16.32 1.89 5.43
CA ALA A 90 16.75 1.32 4.16
C ALA A 90 17.32 2.39 3.19
N VAL A 91 16.85 3.65 3.30
CA VAL A 91 17.44 4.80 2.59
C VAL A 91 18.81 5.14 3.17
N GLU A 92 18.97 5.19 4.49
CA GLU A 92 20.26 5.43 5.17
C GLU A 92 21.30 4.35 4.80
N GLU A 93 20.88 3.11 4.68
CA GLU A 93 21.71 1.99 4.20
C GLU A 93 22.03 2.08 2.69
N GLY A 94 21.48 3.08 1.98
CA GLY A 94 21.74 3.38 0.57
C GLY A 94 21.05 2.43 -0.43
N PHE A 95 20.08 1.64 -0.01
CA PHE A 95 19.33 0.75 -0.92
C PHE A 95 18.27 1.48 -1.75
N PHE A 96 17.80 2.61 -1.25
CA PHE A 96 16.78 3.42 -1.91
C PHE A 96 17.19 4.88 -1.97
N VAL A 97 16.61 5.58 -2.94
CA VAL A 97 16.78 7.02 -3.15
C VAL A 97 15.41 7.69 -3.37
N ASN A 98 15.38 9.03 -3.25
CA ASN A 98 14.19 9.83 -3.55
C ASN A 98 12.92 9.33 -2.82
N ARG A 99 13.05 9.14 -1.51
CA ARG A 99 11.90 8.80 -0.67
C ARG A 99 11.02 10.04 -0.46
N HIS A 100 9.72 9.89 -0.74
CA HIS A 100 8.70 10.92 -0.51
C HIS A 100 7.54 10.36 0.32
N ASP A 101 6.96 11.22 1.17
CA ASP A 101 5.63 10.97 1.72
C ASP A 101 4.62 11.18 0.58
N VAL A 102 3.59 10.31 0.48
CA VAL A 102 2.60 10.35 -0.61
C VAL A 102 1.22 10.64 -0.08
N MET A 103 0.84 9.91 0.95
CA MET A 103 -0.50 9.95 1.55
C MET A 103 -0.44 9.30 2.93
N TYR A 104 -1.48 9.48 3.69
CA TYR A 104 -1.70 8.71 4.92
C TYR A 104 -3.12 8.20 5.01
N ASN A 105 -3.31 7.12 5.73
CA ASN A 105 -4.56 6.75 6.37
C ASN A 105 -4.31 6.58 7.86
N ASP A 106 -5.30 6.14 8.60
CA ASP A 106 -5.12 5.85 10.01
C ASP A 106 -5.34 4.38 10.33
N PHE A 107 -4.75 3.97 11.42
CA PHE A 107 -5.17 2.78 12.13
C PHE A 107 -6.33 3.13 13.06
N VAL A 108 -7.15 2.13 13.33
CA VAL A 108 -8.21 2.19 14.33
C VAL A 108 -8.12 0.98 15.23
N ILE A 109 -8.57 1.11 16.48
CA ILE A 109 -8.78 -0.05 17.33
C ILE A 109 -10.25 -0.43 17.19
N ILE A 110 -10.50 -1.65 16.74
CA ILE A 110 -11.83 -2.24 16.72
C ILE A 110 -11.96 -3.23 17.88
N GLY A 111 -13.16 -3.37 18.39
CA GLY A 111 -13.44 -4.24 19.53
C GLY A 111 -14.92 -4.57 19.64
N PRO A 112 -15.30 -5.42 20.60
CA PRO A 112 -16.68 -5.77 20.83
C PRO A 112 -17.50 -4.54 21.27
N PRO A 113 -18.81 -4.45 20.92
CA PRO A 113 -19.63 -3.27 21.21
C PRO A 113 -19.78 -2.96 22.71
N ASP A 114 -19.72 -3.98 23.56
CA ASP A 114 -19.81 -3.89 25.03
C ASP A 114 -18.54 -3.36 25.70
N ASP A 115 -17.43 -3.23 24.94
CA ASP A 115 -16.19 -2.58 25.34
C ASP A 115 -15.70 -2.94 26.75
N PRO A 116 -15.35 -4.20 27.03
CA PRO A 116 -15.01 -4.67 28.38
C PRO A 116 -13.82 -3.94 29.00
N ALA A 117 -12.88 -3.44 28.22
CA ALA A 117 -11.75 -2.64 28.70
C ALA A 117 -12.09 -1.15 28.91
N LYS A 118 -13.30 -0.71 28.54
CA LYS A 118 -13.79 0.68 28.67
C LYS A 118 -12.83 1.68 28.02
N ILE A 119 -12.48 1.44 26.76
CA ILE A 119 -11.57 2.31 25.99
C ILE A 119 -12.31 3.26 25.04
N LYS A 120 -13.59 3.04 24.78
CA LYS A 120 -14.41 3.89 23.93
C LYS A 120 -14.47 5.32 24.48
N GLY A 121 -14.20 6.29 23.63
CA GLY A 121 -14.18 7.70 24.00
C GLY A 121 -12.84 8.22 24.55
N LEU A 122 -11.85 7.34 24.77
CA LEU A 122 -10.49 7.76 25.07
C LEU A 122 -9.89 8.53 23.87
N LYS A 123 -8.92 9.41 24.17
CA LYS A 123 -8.17 10.17 23.16
C LYS A 123 -6.72 9.69 23.02
N SER A 124 -6.28 8.80 23.90
CA SER A 124 -4.92 8.27 23.91
C SER A 124 -4.92 6.77 23.65
N THR A 125 -4.25 6.37 22.57
CA THR A 125 -4.01 4.99 22.21
C THR A 125 -3.18 4.27 23.26
N LEU A 126 -2.19 4.95 23.85
CA LEU A 126 -1.34 4.37 24.90
C LEU A 126 -2.15 4.04 26.16
N GLU A 127 -3.07 4.94 26.53
CA GLU A 127 -3.99 4.67 27.65
C GLU A 127 -4.93 3.50 27.34
N ALA A 128 -5.46 3.42 26.12
CA ALA A 128 -6.32 2.32 25.70
C ALA A 128 -5.59 0.97 25.79
N PHE A 129 -4.36 0.90 25.32
CA PHE A 129 -3.54 -0.31 25.39
C PHE A 129 -3.25 -0.72 26.85
N LYS A 130 -2.96 0.25 27.74
CA LYS A 130 -2.81 -0.02 29.18
C LYS A 130 -4.09 -0.58 29.80
N LYS A 131 -5.25 -0.05 29.44
CA LYS A 131 -6.54 -0.53 29.93
C LYS A 131 -6.87 -1.93 29.42
N ILE A 132 -6.62 -2.24 28.14
CA ILE A 132 -6.79 -3.59 27.59
C ILE A 132 -5.94 -4.58 28.38
N ALA A 133 -4.65 -4.31 28.57
CA ALA A 133 -3.75 -5.14 29.33
C ALA A 133 -4.19 -5.30 30.79
N GLY A 134 -4.56 -4.19 31.46
CA GLY A 134 -4.99 -4.17 32.86
C GLY A 134 -6.30 -4.90 33.13
N SER A 135 -7.21 -4.92 32.15
CA SER A 135 -8.47 -5.68 32.24
C SER A 135 -8.33 -7.15 31.81
N SER A 136 -7.18 -7.54 31.27
CA SER A 136 -6.96 -8.84 30.62
C SER A 136 -7.99 -9.15 29.52
N ALA A 137 -8.57 -8.12 28.89
CA ALA A 137 -9.50 -8.28 27.79
C ALA A 137 -8.76 -8.86 26.57
N PRO A 138 -9.36 -9.80 25.82
CA PRO A 138 -8.69 -10.44 24.70
C PRO A 138 -8.22 -9.43 23.66
N PHE A 139 -6.99 -9.60 23.16
CA PHE A 139 -6.42 -8.83 22.06
C PHE A 139 -5.86 -9.79 21.01
N VAL A 140 -6.25 -9.60 19.74
CA VAL A 140 -5.76 -10.39 18.62
C VAL A 140 -4.78 -9.55 17.81
N SER A 141 -3.54 -10.01 17.74
CA SER A 141 -2.47 -9.46 16.92
C SER A 141 -2.34 -10.21 15.60
N ARG A 142 -1.94 -9.51 14.56
CA ARG A 142 -1.60 -10.16 13.30
C ARG A 142 -0.46 -11.17 13.45
N GLY A 143 0.58 -10.86 14.24
CA GLY A 143 1.71 -11.77 14.49
C GLY A 143 2.53 -12.15 13.23
N ASP A 144 2.41 -11.41 12.11
CA ASP A 144 2.91 -11.77 10.78
C ASP A 144 4.05 -10.88 10.27
N LYS A 145 4.63 -10.06 11.14
CA LYS A 145 5.70 -9.08 10.83
C LYS A 145 5.29 -8.03 9.77
N SER A 146 4.00 -7.82 9.54
CA SER A 146 3.48 -6.76 8.68
C SER A 146 3.69 -5.37 9.26
N GLY A 147 3.38 -4.32 8.45
CA GLY A 147 3.37 -2.94 8.92
C GLY A 147 2.41 -2.71 10.09
N THR A 148 1.22 -3.33 10.07
CA THR A 148 0.25 -3.28 11.18
C THR A 148 0.80 -3.93 12.44
N HIS A 149 1.41 -5.12 12.33
CA HIS A 149 2.05 -5.80 13.46
C HIS A 149 3.21 -4.97 14.04
N SER A 150 4.05 -4.41 13.19
CA SER A 150 5.14 -3.53 13.62
C SER A 150 4.63 -2.27 14.34
N LYS A 151 3.54 -1.68 13.84
CA LYS A 151 2.87 -0.53 14.45
C LYS A 151 2.30 -0.89 15.82
N GLU A 152 1.61 -2.01 15.92
CA GLU A 152 1.05 -2.54 17.16
C GLU A 152 2.12 -2.73 18.23
N LEU A 153 3.21 -3.43 17.91
CA LEU A 153 4.33 -3.65 18.84
C LEU A 153 4.99 -2.33 19.28
N ALA A 154 5.10 -1.35 18.38
CA ALA A 154 5.60 -0.02 18.73
C ALA A 154 4.68 0.69 19.73
N ILE A 155 3.36 0.54 19.62
CA ILE A 155 2.38 1.11 20.56
C ILE A 155 2.48 0.42 21.92
N TRP A 156 2.55 -0.92 21.97
CA TRP A 156 2.77 -1.66 23.22
C TRP A 156 4.04 -1.19 23.94
N LYS A 157 5.14 -1.08 23.21
CA LYS A 157 6.42 -0.59 23.73
C LYS A 157 6.32 0.84 24.26
N GLN A 158 5.66 1.74 23.54
CA GLN A 158 5.44 3.13 23.98
C GLN A 158 4.54 3.20 25.22
N ALA A 159 3.60 2.28 25.36
CA ALA A 159 2.78 2.16 26.55
C ALA A 159 3.55 1.57 27.76
N GLY A 160 4.80 1.15 27.58
CA GLY A 160 5.64 0.53 28.61
C GLY A 160 5.25 -0.92 28.89
N LEU A 161 4.67 -1.62 27.91
CA LEU A 161 4.12 -2.97 28.07
C LEU A 161 4.76 -3.93 27.05
N ASP A 162 4.93 -5.19 27.47
CA ASP A 162 5.22 -6.32 26.59
C ASP A 162 4.04 -7.32 26.67
N PRO A 163 3.23 -7.44 25.60
CA PRO A 163 2.09 -8.35 25.61
C PRO A 163 2.48 -9.81 25.39
N LYS A 164 3.72 -10.08 24.96
CA LYS A 164 4.17 -11.41 24.58
C LYS A 164 4.07 -12.40 25.74
N GLY A 165 3.47 -13.55 25.46
CA GLY A 165 3.28 -14.61 26.47
C GLY A 165 2.10 -14.37 27.42
N GLN A 166 1.38 -13.25 27.30
CA GLN A 166 0.16 -13.01 28.09
C GLN A 166 -1.00 -13.83 27.55
N LYS A 167 -1.81 -14.42 28.42
CA LYS A 167 -2.98 -15.26 28.04
C LYS A 167 -4.04 -14.51 27.22
N TRP A 168 -4.16 -13.21 27.43
CA TRP A 168 -5.12 -12.36 26.72
C TRP A 168 -4.61 -11.87 25.35
N TYR A 169 -3.33 -12.09 25.02
CA TYR A 169 -2.71 -11.65 23.77
C TYR A 169 -2.49 -12.83 22.82
N MET A 170 -3.07 -12.78 21.63
CA MET A 170 -3.05 -13.87 20.66
C MET A 170 -2.44 -13.41 19.33
N GLU A 171 -1.26 -13.91 19.00
CA GLU A 171 -0.64 -13.76 17.68
C GLU A 171 -1.17 -14.84 16.74
N VAL A 172 -1.86 -14.43 15.65
CA VAL A 172 -2.56 -15.40 14.78
C VAL A 172 -1.82 -15.73 13.49
N GLY A 173 -0.75 -15.00 13.15
CA GLY A 173 0.04 -15.23 11.93
C GLY A 173 -0.75 -15.04 10.64
N GLN A 174 -1.78 -14.16 10.63
CA GLN A 174 -2.73 -14.03 9.53
C GLN A 174 -2.75 -12.60 8.95
N GLY A 175 -3.20 -12.48 7.69
CA GLY A 175 -3.50 -11.19 7.08
C GLY A 175 -4.68 -10.48 7.78
N MET A 176 -4.81 -9.13 7.53
CA MET A 176 -5.70 -8.27 8.33
C MET A 176 -7.17 -8.70 8.31
N GLU A 177 -7.74 -9.07 7.17
CA GLU A 177 -9.12 -9.54 7.08
C GLU A 177 -9.39 -10.76 7.97
N LYS A 178 -8.50 -11.77 7.91
CA LYS A 178 -8.62 -12.97 8.76
C LYS A 178 -8.44 -12.62 10.24
N THR A 179 -7.52 -11.72 10.57
CA THR A 179 -7.32 -11.22 11.93
C THR A 179 -8.57 -10.56 12.48
N GLN A 180 -9.26 -9.74 11.69
CA GLN A 180 -10.54 -9.13 12.07
C GLN A 180 -11.64 -10.17 12.33
N ARG A 181 -11.74 -11.22 11.50
CA ARG A 181 -12.69 -12.32 11.72
C ARG A 181 -12.42 -13.07 13.02
N ILE A 182 -11.15 -13.41 13.26
CA ILE A 182 -10.74 -14.08 14.52
C ILE A 182 -11.02 -13.18 15.72
N ALA A 183 -10.73 -11.87 15.62
CA ALA A 183 -11.04 -10.92 16.68
C ALA A 183 -12.56 -10.85 16.96
N ASN A 184 -13.38 -10.87 15.92
CA ASN A 184 -14.84 -10.92 16.06
C ASN A 184 -15.31 -12.18 16.79
N GLU A 185 -14.83 -13.36 16.37
CA GLU A 185 -15.16 -14.64 17.00
C GLU A 185 -14.73 -14.71 18.48
N LYS A 186 -13.59 -14.11 18.79
CA LYS A 186 -13.03 -14.08 20.15
C LYS A 186 -13.56 -12.93 21.00
N ARG A 187 -14.43 -12.06 20.46
CA ARG A 187 -14.86 -10.81 21.09
C ARG A 187 -13.65 -10.01 21.63
N ALA A 188 -12.62 -9.91 20.81
CA ALA A 188 -11.32 -9.35 21.15
C ALA A 188 -11.11 -7.97 20.52
N TYR A 189 -10.23 -7.18 21.10
CA TYR A 189 -9.70 -5.99 20.45
C TYR A 189 -8.66 -6.36 19.38
N THR A 190 -8.51 -5.51 18.35
CA THR A 190 -7.41 -5.61 17.40
C THR A 190 -7.11 -4.24 16.79
N LEU A 191 -5.85 -4.02 16.41
CA LEU A 191 -5.43 -2.88 15.61
C LEU A 191 -5.61 -3.21 14.13
N THR A 192 -6.26 -2.33 13.38
CA THR A 192 -6.43 -2.48 11.93
C THR A 192 -6.28 -1.15 11.23
N ASP A 193 -5.86 -1.16 9.96
CA ASP A 193 -6.02 0.01 9.12
C ASP A 193 -7.51 0.23 8.77
N ARG A 194 -7.93 1.49 8.71
CA ARG A 194 -9.31 1.88 8.46
C ARG A 194 -9.82 1.34 7.12
N GLY A 195 -8.97 1.34 6.09
CA GLY A 195 -9.36 0.87 4.75
C GLY A 195 -9.77 -0.59 4.75
N THR A 196 -8.95 -1.46 5.33
CA THR A 196 -9.27 -2.89 5.45
C THR A 196 -10.50 -3.10 6.34
N TRP A 197 -10.66 -2.33 7.42
CA TRP A 197 -11.84 -2.39 8.26
C TRP A 197 -13.13 -2.08 7.48
N LEU A 198 -13.16 -0.96 6.75
CA LEU A 198 -14.32 -0.55 5.96
C LEU A 198 -14.63 -1.54 4.83
N ALA A 199 -13.60 -2.14 4.22
CA ALA A 199 -13.80 -3.15 3.17
C ALA A 199 -14.34 -4.49 3.69
N THR A 200 -14.10 -4.81 4.94
CA THR A 200 -14.37 -6.15 5.50
C THR A 200 -15.65 -6.22 6.33
N LYS A 201 -15.95 -5.20 7.14
CA LYS A 201 -17.00 -5.25 8.17
C LYS A 201 -18.38 -5.64 7.64
N ASP A 202 -18.81 -5.03 6.53
CA ASP A 202 -20.14 -5.25 5.97
C ASP A 202 -20.22 -6.54 5.16
N LYS A 203 -19.12 -6.89 4.46
CA LYS A 203 -18.99 -8.13 3.70
C LYS A 203 -19.12 -9.35 4.61
N ASP A 204 -18.46 -9.32 5.76
CA ASP A 204 -18.35 -10.44 6.67
C ASP A 204 -19.33 -10.34 7.85
N LYS A 205 -20.19 -9.31 7.89
CA LYS A 205 -21.18 -9.06 8.94
C LYS A 205 -20.55 -9.08 10.34
N LEU A 206 -19.39 -8.42 10.48
CA LEU A 206 -18.69 -8.35 11.76
C LEU A 206 -19.47 -7.48 12.75
N GLU A 207 -19.64 -8.00 13.98
CA GLU A 207 -20.34 -7.30 15.07
C GLU A 207 -19.48 -6.26 15.77
N MET A 208 -18.17 -6.21 15.44
CA MET A 208 -17.22 -5.28 16.04
C MET A 208 -17.49 -3.84 15.62
N VAL A 209 -17.04 -2.91 16.45
CA VAL A 209 -17.13 -1.46 16.21
C VAL A 209 -15.77 -0.81 16.39
N VAL A 210 -15.58 0.39 15.80
CA VAL A 210 -14.43 1.25 16.13
C VAL A 210 -14.61 1.78 17.54
N VAL A 211 -13.68 1.45 18.43
CA VAL A 211 -13.71 1.85 19.84
C VAL A 211 -12.70 2.96 20.15
N LEU A 212 -11.67 3.13 19.31
CA LEU A 212 -10.71 4.24 19.42
C LEU A 212 -10.13 4.62 18.03
N GLU A 213 -10.07 5.92 17.77
CA GLU A 213 -9.55 6.52 16.55
C GLU A 213 -9.08 7.96 16.79
N GLY A 214 -8.39 8.55 15.81
CA GLY A 214 -8.05 9.97 15.78
C GLY A 214 -6.83 10.38 16.60
N ASP A 215 -6.15 9.46 17.28
CA ASP A 215 -4.87 9.73 17.93
C ASP A 215 -3.74 9.82 16.88
N PRO A 216 -2.86 10.85 16.92
CA PRO A 216 -1.70 10.95 16.03
C PRO A 216 -0.80 9.70 16.01
N VAL A 217 -0.72 8.96 17.11
CA VAL A 217 -0.02 7.66 17.19
C VAL A 217 -0.58 6.67 16.17
N LEU A 218 -1.84 6.77 15.78
CA LEU A 218 -2.49 5.89 14.82
C LEU A 218 -2.28 6.29 13.35
N PHE A 219 -1.58 7.36 13.06
CA PHE A 219 -1.33 7.75 11.67
C PHE A 219 -0.45 6.73 10.96
N ASN A 220 -0.86 6.38 9.75
CA ASN A 220 -0.23 5.40 8.89
C ASN A 220 0.26 6.09 7.63
N GLN A 221 1.52 6.58 7.68
CA GLN A 221 2.14 7.31 6.59
C GLN A 221 2.62 6.34 5.51
N TYR A 222 2.23 6.58 4.27
CA TYR A 222 2.72 5.89 3.07
C TYR A 222 3.88 6.66 2.46
N GLY A 223 4.96 5.95 2.19
CA GLY A 223 6.12 6.46 1.47
C GLY A 223 6.35 5.71 0.17
N VAL A 224 6.85 6.42 -0.82
CA VAL A 224 7.37 5.87 -2.08
C VAL A 224 8.85 6.16 -2.19
N MET A 225 9.63 5.23 -2.74
CA MET A 225 11.07 5.37 -2.92
C MET A 225 11.55 4.55 -4.12
N ALA A 226 12.51 5.09 -4.88
CA ALA A 226 13.14 4.38 -5.98
C ALA A 226 14.24 3.44 -5.47
N VAL A 227 14.37 2.28 -6.08
CA VAL A 227 15.53 1.41 -5.85
C VAL A 227 16.79 2.10 -6.38
N ASN A 228 17.87 2.06 -5.62
CA ASN A 228 19.07 2.80 -5.94
C ASN A 228 19.79 2.22 -7.18
N PRO A 229 19.87 2.97 -8.30
CA PRO A 229 20.49 2.51 -9.54
C PRO A 229 22.02 2.33 -9.43
N ASP A 230 22.65 2.91 -8.40
CA ASP A 230 24.08 2.71 -8.18
C ASP A 230 24.37 1.32 -7.62
N LYS A 231 23.46 0.76 -6.85
CA LYS A 231 23.54 -0.61 -6.35
C LYS A 231 23.02 -1.66 -7.34
N HIS A 232 22.00 -1.29 -8.15
CA HIS A 232 21.30 -2.21 -9.05
C HIS A 232 21.17 -1.61 -10.46
N LYS A 233 22.07 -1.96 -11.35
CA LYS A 233 22.11 -1.42 -12.74
C LYS A 233 20.97 -1.87 -13.64
N ASN A 234 20.22 -2.90 -13.23
CA ASN A 234 19.09 -3.46 -13.97
C ASN A 234 17.75 -2.76 -13.68
N VAL A 235 17.69 -1.86 -12.68
CA VAL A 235 16.43 -1.18 -12.34
C VAL A 235 16.13 -0.05 -13.32
N LYS A 236 14.87 0.14 -13.63
CA LYS A 236 14.35 1.16 -14.54
C LYS A 236 14.15 2.46 -13.77
N ASN A 237 15.25 3.10 -13.39
CA ASN A 237 15.21 4.26 -12.50
C ASN A 237 14.46 5.45 -13.12
N GLN A 238 14.60 5.71 -14.42
CA GLN A 238 13.93 6.82 -15.08
C GLN A 238 12.41 6.66 -15.01
N GLU A 239 11.90 5.48 -15.29
CA GLU A 239 10.46 5.17 -15.24
C GLU A 239 9.94 5.11 -13.80
N ALA A 240 10.74 4.59 -12.86
CA ALA A 240 10.43 4.63 -11.42
C ALA A 240 10.30 6.08 -10.93
N MET A 241 11.22 6.96 -11.33
CA MET A 241 11.13 8.39 -11.02
C MET A 241 9.94 9.08 -11.69
N ALA A 242 9.56 8.67 -12.91
CA ALA A 242 8.34 9.17 -13.55
C ALA A 242 7.10 8.83 -12.72
N PHE A 243 7.04 7.60 -12.17
CA PHE A 243 5.95 7.19 -11.29
C PHE A 243 5.94 7.96 -9.96
N ILE A 244 7.09 8.10 -9.31
CA ILE A 244 7.23 8.87 -8.06
C ILE A 244 6.82 10.33 -8.28
N ASN A 245 7.37 10.98 -9.30
CA ASN A 245 7.08 12.38 -9.62
C ASN A 245 5.58 12.60 -9.92
N TRP A 246 4.94 11.65 -10.60
CA TRP A 246 3.49 11.73 -10.83
C TRP A 246 2.71 11.59 -9.52
N LEU A 247 3.04 10.62 -8.66
CA LEU A 247 2.35 10.42 -7.38
C LEU A 247 2.41 11.66 -6.48
N ILE A 248 3.54 12.37 -6.46
CA ILE A 248 3.70 13.59 -5.63
C ILE A 248 3.27 14.87 -6.34
N SER A 249 2.93 14.82 -7.64
CA SER A 249 2.42 15.98 -8.39
C SER A 249 1.01 16.38 -7.93
N PRO A 250 0.57 17.62 -8.22
CA PRO A 250 -0.81 18.04 -7.94
C PRO A 250 -1.85 17.09 -8.50
N GLU A 251 -1.65 16.57 -9.73
CA GLU A 251 -2.57 15.62 -10.38
C GLU A 251 -2.60 14.26 -9.64
N GLY A 252 -1.44 13.69 -9.31
CA GLY A 252 -1.38 12.43 -8.56
C GLY A 252 -1.97 12.57 -7.15
N GLN A 253 -1.73 13.70 -6.49
CA GLN A 253 -2.28 13.99 -5.17
C GLN A 253 -3.80 14.21 -5.22
N GLU A 254 -4.33 14.84 -6.26
CA GLU A 254 -5.77 14.93 -6.51
C GLU A 254 -6.38 13.55 -6.75
N ALA A 255 -5.71 12.71 -7.55
CA ALA A 255 -6.15 11.34 -7.78
C ALA A 255 -6.21 10.54 -6.46
N VAL A 256 -5.18 10.61 -5.62
CA VAL A 256 -5.18 9.97 -4.29
C VAL A 256 -6.35 10.47 -3.44
N GLY A 257 -6.57 11.79 -3.37
CA GLY A 257 -7.64 12.39 -2.55
C GLY A 257 -9.05 12.15 -3.08
N SER A 258 -9.17 11.82 -4.36
CA SER A 258 -10.45 11.49 -5.03
C SER A 258 -10.79 10.02 -4.94
N PHE A 259 -9.84 9.15 -4.58
CA PHE A 259 -10.08 7.73 -4.45
C PHE A 259 -11.11 7.46 -3.36
N LYS A 260 -12.10 6.65 -3.72
CA LYS A 260 -13.13 6.14 -2.80
C LYS A 260 -13.25 4.64 -2.98
N ASP A 261 -13.52 3.94 -1.90
CA ASP A 261 -13.86 2.53 -1.95
C ASP A 261 -15.25 2.33 -2.62
N LYS A 262 -15.63 1.07 -2.80
CA LYS A 262 -16.94 0.70 -3.37
C LYS A 262 -18.15 1.20 -2.57
N HIS A 263 -17.94 1.67 -1.34
CA HIS A 263 -18.96 2.24 -0.46
C HIS A 263 -18.95 3.77 -0.42
N GLY A 264 -18.07 4.41 -1.21
CA GLY A 264 -17.94 5.88 -1.27
C GLY A 264 -17.07 6.49 -0.17
N ASN A 265 -16.36 5.69 0.64
CA ASN A 265 -15.49 6.19 1.70
C ASN A 265 -14.14 6.67 1.13
N LYS A 266 -13.68 7.84 1.56
CA LYS A 266 -12.30 8.27 1.32
C LYS A 266 -11.37 7.48 2.23
N LEU A 267 -10.42 6.75 1.64
CA LEU A 267 -9.52 5.89 2.41
C LEU A 267 -8.14 6.50 2.64
N PHE A 268 -7.73 7.46 1.81
CA PHE A 268 -6.41 8.07 1.86
C PHE A 268 -6.50 9.59 1.83
N ILE A 269 -5.59 10.22 2.55
CA ILE A 269 -5.43 11.68 2.60
C ILE A 269 -4.07 12.01 1.97
N PRO A 270 -4.04 12.74 0.83
CA PRO A 270 -2.81 13.13 0.18
C PRO A 270 -2.00 14.08 1.05
N ASN A 271 -0.69 13.89 1.14
CA ASN A 271 0.21 14.75 1.91
C ASN A 271 1.65 14.79 1.39
N ALA A 272 1.85 14.59 0.10
CA ALA A 272 3.16 14.87 -0.48
C ALA A 272 3.54 16.33 -0.24
N ALA A 273 4.76 16.55 0.27
CA ALA A 273 5.28 17.90 0.44
C ALA A 273 5.36 18.61 -0.93
N LYS A 274 4.90 19.87 -0.96
CA LYS A 274 5.02 20.74 -2.12
C LYS A 274 6.46 21.21 -2.30
#